data_ed45e8ba053fbb214d67b2b86ade9860
#
_entry.id   ed45e8ba053fbb214d67b2b86ade9860
#
_cell.length_a   1.000
_cell.length_b   1.000
_cell.length_c   1.000
_cell.angle_alpha   90.00
_cell.angle_beta   90.00
_cell.angle_gamma   90.00
#
_symmetry.space_group_name_H-M   'P 1'
#
loop_
_entity.id
_entity.type
_entity.pdbx_description
1 polymer ?
#
loop_
_entity_poly.entity_id
_entity_poly.type
_entity_poly.pdbx_seq_one_letter_code
_entity_poly.pdbx_strand_id
1 'polypeptide(L)'
;MKTSDAEIAAAQRVVDMLPNRLGGLAPSVSAYLSAATHALRGRVTVNGQLDAQLAHRHQRALHGLAWIATTAQAIVAGAQWGLRLYGEARLDTGSIQPAQSRMHEAETLLLCIGIGEYLHQLAGGIPMGQNEIFRPQEIGLDDAVTALTADPAAAWFLAHGNTVDARHALVALVRAGARINEGLTDPDLDTVRDQFRRFSSERIAPHAHRWHLADELIPDSVISEMAALGVFGICIAPEFGGLGLGKLAMCVVTEELSRAWIAAGSLGTRSEIAGELISLAGTPEQKVRWLPGIASGEVLPTAVFTEPDTGSDLGALRTRALQAADGTWRIDGNKTWITHGARSDLMTVLARTSATDRGYGGLSLLLAGKPRGTGSEPFPAQGMSGGEIKVLGYRGMKEYEIAFNDFAVPADGLLGGVPGQGFKQLMQTFEGARVQTAARAIGVAWKAYDLALKYAGDRRQFGRAIIEFPRVSDKLALMLAETVMARELTYFAASEKDKGHRCDIEAGMAKLLAARVAWSNADASLQIHGGNGYALEFEISRVLCDARILNIFEGAAEIQAQVVGRGLLGRQI
;
A
#
# COMPACT_ATOMS: atom_id res chain seq x y z
N MET A 1 -6.80 -31.62 23.38
CA MET A 1 -5.70 -31.89 24.32
C MET A 1 -5.69 -30.74 25.29
N LYS A 2 -5.67 -30.99 26.61
CA LYS A 2 -5.47 -29.92 27.60
C LYS A 2 -3.99 -29.55 27.55
N THR A 3 -3.67 -28.28 27.29
CA THR A 3 -2.31 -27.74 27.40
C THR A 3 -1.82 -28.01 28.83
N SER A 4 -0.61 -28.53 28.97
CA SER A 4 -0.04 -28.80 30.30
C SER A 4 0.34 -27.48 30.98
N ASP A 5 0.29 -27.44 32.33
CA ASP A 5 0.70 -26.26 33.12
C ASP A 5 2.13 -25.80 32.79
N ALA A 6 2.99 -26.73 32.33
CA ALA A 6 4.35 -26.44 31.89
C ALA A 6 4.40 -25.68 30.56
N GLU A 7 3.48 -25.98 29.63
CA GLU A 7 3.39 -25.27 28.33
C GLU A 7 2.83 -23.86 28.54
N ILE A 8 1.85 -23.70 29.44
CA ILE A 8 1.32 -22.39 29.84
C ILE A 8 2.41 -21.53 30.50
N ALA A 9 3.21 -22.12 31.40
CA ALA A 9 4.30 -21.43 32.08
C ALA A 9 5.46 -21.07 31.10
N ALA A 10 5.68 -21.88 30.07
CA ALA A 10 6.67 -21.57 29.03
C ALA A 10 6.21 -20.41 28.13
N ALA A 11 4.95 -20.40 27.72
CA ALA A 11 4.35 -19.31 26.95
C ALA A 11 4.38 -17.99 27.75
N GLN A 12 4.07 -18.02 29.04
CA GLN A 12 4.12 -16.84 29.91
C GLN A 12 5.55 -16.26 30.01
N ARG A 13 6.58 -17.10 30.13
CA ARG A 13 7.98 -16.63 30.13
C ARG A 13 8.38 -15.97 28.82
N VAL A 14 7.86 -16.43 27.69
CA VAL A 14 8.09 -15.79 26.37
C VAL A 14 7.49 -14.39 26.35
N VAL A 15 6.26 -14.24 26.85
CA VAL A 15 5.58 -12.95 26.95
C VAL A 15 6.38 -11.98 27.83
N ASP A 16 6.87 -12.41 28.98
CA ASP A 16 7.60 -11.55 29.95
C ASP A 16 8.97 -11.09 29.41
N MET A 17 9.61 -11.85 28.53
CA MET A 17 10.91 -11.55 27.96
C MET A 17 10.84 -10.74 26.64
N LEU A 18 9.68 -10.74 25.98
CA LEU A 18 9.52 -10.18 24.63
C LEU A 18 9.87 -8.68 24.55
N PRO A 19 9.47 -7.79 25.48
CA PRO A 19 9.76 -6.36 25.35
C PRO A 19 11.24 -6.02 25.26
N ASN A 20 12.07 -6.67 26.10
CA ASN A 20 13.51 -6.45 26.09
C ASN A 20 14.14 -6.92 24.79
N ARG A 21 13.61 -7.96 24.18
CA ARG A 21 14.09 -8.47 22.90
C ARG A 21 13.65 -7.61 21.73
N LEU A 22 12.41 -7.13 21.73
CA LEU A 22 11.92 -6.19 20.71
C LEU A 22 12.75 -4.90 20.69
N GLY A 23 13.10 -4.36 21.86
CA GLY A 23 13.94 -3.16 21.97
C GLY A 23 15.36 -3.34 21.42
N GLY A 24 15.90 -4.55 21.46
CA GLY A 24 17.25 -4.87 20.95
C GLY A 24 17.35 -5.04 19.44
N LEU A 25 16.22 -5.22 18.73
CA LEU A 25 16.23 -5.53 17.29
C LEU A 25 16.63 -4.35 16.40
N ALA A 26 16.15 -3.14 16.72
CA ALA A 26 16.38 -1.97 15.87
C ALA A 26 17.88 -1.66 15.63
N PRO A 27 18.77 -1.69 16.64
CA PRO A 27 20.21 -1.51 16.41
C PRO A 27 20.80 -2.57 15.48
N SER A 28 20.46 -3.85 15.68
CA SER A 28 21.01 -4.98 14.92
C SER A 28 20.61 -4.94 13.45
N VAL A 29 19.33 -4.74 13.15
CA VAL A 29 18.87 -4.65 11.74
C VAL A 29 19.34 -3.35 11.08
N SER A 30 19.51 -2.26 11.83
CA SER A 30 20.08 -1.01 11.31
C SER A 30 21.56 -1.16 10.96
N ALA A 31 22.33 -1.87 11.78
CA ALA A 31 23.74 -2.18 11.47
C ALA A 31 23.85 -3.05 10.21
N TYR A 32 22.99 -4.06 10.07
CA TYR A 32 22.92 -4.89 8.87
C TYR A 32 22.58 -4.08 7.62
N LEU A 33 21.57 -3.21 7.67
CA LEU A 33 21.21 -2.31 6.57
C LEU A 33 22.33 -1.33 6.22
N SER A 34 23.03 -0.80 7.22
CA SER A 34 24.19 0.08 7.01
C SER A 34 25.33 -0.63 6.29
N ALA A 35 25.63 -1.88 6.67
CA ALA A 35 26.62 -2.71 5.98
C ALA A 35 26.20 -2.98 4.51
N ALA A 36 24.94 -3.32 4.26
CA ALA A 36 24.43 -3.54 2.91
C ALA A 36 24.51 -2.27 2.04
N THR A 37 24.16 -1.13 2.62
CA THR A 37 24.24 0.17 1.93
C THR A 37 25.68 0.53 1.60
N HIS A 38 26.60 0.31 2.52
CA HIS A 38 28.04 0.55 2.32
C HIS A 38 28.60 -0.36 1.22
N ALA A 39 28.32 -1.66 1.27
CA ALA A 39 28.78 -2.64 0.30
C ALA A 39 28.32 -2.31 -1.14
N LEU A 40 27.08 -1.86 -1.30
CA LEU A 40 26.58 -1.49 -2.62
C LEU A 40 27.09 -0.10 -3.06
N ARG A 41 27.21 0.86 -2.14
CA ARG A 41 27.70 2.21 -2.45
C ARG A 41 29.06 2.15 -3.17
N GLY A 42 29.99 1.33 -2.69
CA GLY A 42 31.28 1.12 -3.33
C GLY A 42 31.22 0.61 -4.78
N ARG A 43 30.12 -0.05 -5.17
CA ARG A 43 29.94 -0.62 -6.52
C ARG A 43 29.26 0.31 -7.51
N VAL A 44 28.50 1.31 -7.02
CA VAL A 44 27.60 2.13 -7.86
C VAL A 44 27.87 3.63 -7.79
N THR A 45 28.92 4.05 -7.05
CA THR A 45 29.30 5.48 -6.96
C THR A 45 30.65 5.76 -7.59
N VAL A 46 30.77 6.94 -8.18
CA VAL A 46 32.03 7.52 -8.66
C VAL A 46 32.19 8.88 -7.98
N ASN A 47 33.32 9.11 -7.33
CA ASN A 47 33.58 10.34 -6.56
C ASN A 47 32.48 10.66 -5.52
N GLY A 48 31.92 9.61 -4.87
CA GLY A 48 30.86 9.74 -3.89
C GLY A 48 29.45 10.02 -4.44
N GLN A 49 29.28 10.16 -5.74
CA GLN A 49 27.99 10.35 -6.39
C GLN A 49 27.52 9.09 -7.09
N LEU A 50 26.22 8.84 -7.08
CA LEU A 50 25.61 7.70 -7.75
C LEU A 50 25.83 7.83 -9.28
N ASP A 51 26.47 6.83 -9.87
CA ASP A 51 26.65 6.72 -11.31
C ASP A 51 25.50 5.96 -11.95
N ALA A 52 24.85 6.55 -12.96
CA ALA A 52 23.66 5.99 -13.58
C ALA A 52 23.96 4.68 -14.34
N GLN A 53 25.14 4.54 -14.97
CA GLN A 53 25.50 3.34 -15.72
C GLN A 53 25.86 2.19 -14.77
N LEU A 54 26.58 2.48 -13.68
CA LEU A 54 26.87 1.49 -12.64
C LEU A 54 25.58 1.05 -11.92
N ALA A 55 24.69 1.97 -11.58
CA ALA A 55 23.39 1.65 -11.00
C ALA A 55 22.55 0.76 -11.94
N HIS A 56 22.57 1.03 -13.24
CA HIS A 56 21.90 0.18 -14.23
C HIS A 56 22.55 -1.22 -14.30
N ARG A 57 23.87 -1.30 -14.36
CA ARG A 57 24.61 -2.59 -14.39
C ARG A 57 24.36 -3.43 -13.14
N HIS A 58 24.23 -2.79 -11.97
CA HIS A 58 24.02 -3.42 -10.68
C HIS A 58 22.56 -3.35 -10.21
N GLN A 59 21.59 -3.25 -11.13
CA GLN A 59 20.17 -3.06 -10.82
C GLN A 59 19.61 -4.14 -9.91
N ARG A 60 19.97 -5.41 -10.11
CA ARG A 60 19.55 -6.51 -9.23
C ARG A 60 20.02 -6.30 -7.79
N ALA A 61 21.28 -5.89 -7.59
CA ALA A 61 21.82 -5.61 -6.27
C ALA A 61 21.17 -4.36 -5.63
N LEU A 62 20.86 -3.35 -6.44
CA LEU A 62 20.12 -2.16 -6.00
C LEU A 62 18.70 -2.50 -5.53
N HIS A 63 18.01 -3.38 -6.25
CA HIS A 63 16.70 -3.89 -5.84
C HIS A 63 16.82 -4.77 -4.58
N GLY A 64 17.87 -5.59 -4.47
CA GLY A 64 18.18 -6.37 -3.27
C GLY A 64 18.36 -5.48 -2.03
N LEU A 65 19.09 -4.37 -2.15
CA LEU A 65 19.23 -3.37 -1.07
C LEU A 65 17.87 -2.79 -0.67
N ALA A 66 17.02 -2.47 -1.64
CA ALA A 66 15.67 -1.96 -1.36
C ALA A 66 14.82 -2.97 -0.57
N TRP A 67 14.91 -4.25 -0.90
CA TRP A 67 14.22 -5.31 -0.17
C TRP A 67 14.82 -5.58 1.21
N ILE A 68 16.15 -5.49 1.37
CA ILE A 68 16.81 -5.51 2.69
C ILE A 68 16.24 -4.39 3.57
N ALA A 69 16.22 -3.16 3.05
CA ALA A 69 15.71 -2.01 3.80
C ALA A 69 14.23 -2.16 4.16
N THR A 70 13.42 -2.64 3.22
CA THR A 70 11.98 -2.89 3.41
C THR A 70 11.75 -3.93 4.52
N THR A 71 12.47 -5.05 4.48
CA THR A 71 12.36 -6.12 5.48
C THR A 71 12.86 -5.65 6.85
N ALA A 72 14.00 -4.95 6.89
CA ALA A 72 14.55 -4.39 8.12
C ALA A 72 13.60 -3.38 8.77
N GLN A 73 13.03 -2.46 7.98
CA GLN A 73 12.08 -1.47 8.48
C GLN A 73 10.76 -2.10 8.93
N ALA A 74 10.30 -3.17 8.28
CA ALA A 74 9.12 -3.92 8.71
C ALA A 74 9.35 -4.60 10.07
N ILE A 75 10.54 -5.15 10.32
CA ILE A 75 10.92 -5.66 11.65
C ILE A 75 10.85 -4.56 12.70
N VAL A 76 11.42 -3.39 12.41
CA VAL A 76 11.43 -2.25 13.35
C VAL A 76 10.00 -1.75 13.62
N ALA A 77 9.18 -1.58 12.59
CA ALA A 77 7.78 -1.13 12.73
C ALA A 77 6.94 -2.14 13.54
N GLY A 78 7.08 -3.44 13.25
CA GLY A 78 6.42 -4.50 14.02
C GLY A 78 6.89 -4.54 15.48
N ALA A 79 8.19 -4.40 15.73
CA ALA A 79 8.72 -4.32 17.09
C ALA A 79 8.18 -3.10 17.85
N GLN A 80 8.09 -1.94 17.20
CA GLN A 80 7.50 -0.73 17.78
C GLN A 80 6.01 -0.90 18.08
N TRP A 81 5.25 -1.57 17.21
CA TRP A 81 3.86 -1.91 17.49
C TRP A 81 3.75 -2.79 18.75
N GLY A 82 4.55 -3.85 18.87
CA GLY A 82 4.60 -4.68 20.06
C GLY A 82 4.95 -3.90 21.31
N LEU A 83 5.92 -2.99 21.25
CA LEU A 83 6.31 -2.12 22.37
C LEU A 83 5.20 -1.14 22.76
N ARG A 84 4.43 -0.61 21.80
CA ARG A 84 3.24 0.22 22.09
C ARG A 84 2.18 -0.58 22.84
N LEU A 85 1.81 -1.76 22.35
CA LEU A 85 0.84 -2.64 23.03
C LEU A 85 1.28 -3.01 24.45
N TYR A 86 2.59 -3.09 24.68
CA TYR A 86 3.17 -3.40 25.99
C TYR A 86 3.31 -2.17 26.88
N GLY A 87 3.61 -1.00 26.33
CA GLY A 87 3.94 0.23 27.07
C GLY A 87 2.73 1.02 27.54
N GLU A 88 1.60 0.94 26.84
CA GLU A 88 0.34 1.57 27.29
C GLU A 88 -0.13 1.00 28.63
N ALA A 89 0.28 -0.22 28.97
CA ALA A 89 0.11 -0.79 30.31
C ALA A 89 0.98 -0.12 31.40
N ARG A 90 2.04 0.63 31.00
CA ARG A 90 2.98 1.27 31.94
C ARG A 90 2.57 2.68 32.36
N LEU A 91 1.80 3.38 31.53
CA LEU A 91 1.49 4.80 31.76
C LEU A 91 0.35 5.04 32.75
N ASP A 92 -0.53 4.04 32.93
CA ASP A 92 -1.76 4.23 33.72
C ASP A 92 -1.61 3.98 35.26
N THR A 93 -0.55 3.38 35.76
CA THR A 93 -0.53 2.93 37.17
C THR A 93 0.72 3.22 37.98
N GLY A 94 1.81 3.72 37.41
CA GLY A 94 3.06 3.96 38.19
C GLY A 94 3.62 2.71 38.91
N SER A 95 2.97 1.55 38.79
CA SER A 95 3.39 0.26 39.33
C SER A 95 3.04 -0.86 38.35
N ILE A 96 4.03 -1.68 38.03
CA ILE A 96 3.93 -2.82 37.11
C ILE A 96 2.94 -3.84 37.70
N GLN A 97 1.70 -3.86 37.20
CA GLN A 97 0.83 -5.01 37.36
C GLN A 97 0.84 -5.83 36.06
N PRO A 98 1.28 -7.09 36.05
CA PRO A 98 1.31 -7.96 34.87
C PRO A 98 -0.06 -8.22 34.24
N ALA A 99 -1.14 -7.90 34.94
CA ALA A 99 -2.51 -8.25 34.56
C ALA A 99 -3.17 -7.28 33.54
N GLN A 100 -2.51 -6.21 33.12
CA GLN A 100 -3.09 -5.19 32.24
C GLN A 100 -2.31 -4.95 30.93
N SER A 101 -1.40 -5.84 30.57
CA SER A 101 -0.79 -5.77 29.25
C SER A 101 -1.86 -5.98 28.17
N ARG A 102 -2.04 -5.01 27.27
CA ARG A 102 -2.89 -5.13 26.09
C ARG A 102 -2.39 -6.19 25.10
N MET A 103 -1.15 -6.64 25.27
CA MET A 103 -0.55 -7.65 24.42
C MET A 103 -1.02 -9.03 24.79
N HIS A 104 -1.92 -9.58 24.00
CA HIS A 104 -2.42 -10.94 24.13
C HIS A 104 -1.44 -11.97 23.54
N GLU A 105 -1.67 -13.24 23.86
CA GLU A 105 -0.84 -14.34 23.37
C GLU A 105 -0.81 -14.41 21.83
N ALA A 106 -1.90 -14.06 21.15
CA ALA A 106 -1.97 -14.06 19.69
C ALA A 106 -1.04 -13.02 19.04
N GLU A 107 -0.98 -11.78 19.58
CA GLU A 107 -0.06 -10.75 19.09
C GLU A 107 1.39 -11.11 19.37
N THR A 108 1.67 -11.73 20.52
CA THR A 108 3.00 -12.23 20.87
C THR A 108 3.48 -13.26 19.84
N LEU A 109 2.66 -14.27 19.57
CA LEU A 109 2.98 -15.32 18.59
C LEU A 109 3.12 -14.75 17.18
N LEU A 110 2.23 -13.84 16.80
CA LEU A 110 2.27 -13.16 15.51
C LEU A 110 3.59 -12.41 15.31
N LEU A 111 4.02 -11.61 16.30
CA LEU A 111 5.29 -10.89 16.25
C LEU A 111 6.48 -11.85 16.18
N CYS A 112 6.47 -12.90 16.99
CA CYS A 112 7.52 -13.90 16.96
C CYS A 112 7.64 -14.54 15.57
N ILE A 113 6.51 -14.92 14.95
CA ILE A 113 6.48 -15.52 13.62
C ILE A 113 6.97 -14.52 12.57
N GLY A 114 6.41 -13.31 12.53
CA GLY A 114 6.73 -12.30 11.52
C GLY A 114 8.19 -11.83 11.59
N ILE A 115 8.68 -11.51 12.79
CA ILE A 115 10.06 -11.09 13.00
C ILE A 115 11.02 -12.25 12.71
N GLY A 116 10.72 -13.46 13.20
CA GLY A 116 11.53 -14.64 12.94
C GLY A 116 11.66 -14.95 11.46
N GLU A 117 10.54 -14.90 10.71
CA GLU A 117 10.56 -15.11 9.26
C GLU A 117 11.40 -14.04 8.55
N TYR A 118 11.22 -12.77 8.88
CA TYR A 118 11.95 -11.68 8.22
C TYR A 118 13.43 -11.67 8.56
N LEU A 119 13.82 -12.07 9.76
CA LEU A 119 15.24 -12.28 10.09
C LEU A 119 15.84 -13.45 9.30
N HIS A 120 15.11 -14.55 9.12
CA HIS A 120 15.55 -15.65 8.24
C HIS A 120 15.69 -15.19 6.79
N GLN A 121 14.80 -14.33 6.30
CA GLN A 121 14.92 -13.74 4.96
C GLN A 121 16.16 -12.85 4.85
N LEU A 122 16.44 -11.98 5.83
CA LEU A 122 17.65 -11.16 5.85
C LEU A 122 18.93 -11.99 5.87
N ALA A 123 18.94 -13.09 6.61
CA ALA A 123 20.12 -13.97 6.74
C ALA A 123 20.30 -14.90 5.54
N GLY A 124 19.21 -15.46 5.01
CA GLY A 124 19.25 -16.56 4.04
C GLY A 124 18.85 -16.20 2.61
N GLY A 125 18.08 -15.12 2.44
CA GLY A 125 17.62 -14.65 1.14
C GLY A 125 16.19 -14.15 1.14
N ILE A 126 15.98 -13.02 0.49
CA ILE A 126 14.72 -12.27 0.49
C ILE A 126 13.98 -12.53 -0.84
N PRO A 127 12.72 -12.98 -0.82
CA PRO A 127 11.90 -13.09 -2.02
C PRO A 127 11.54 -11.70 -2.55
N MET A 128 12.05 -11.36 -3.73
CA MET A 128 11.71 -10.12 -4.44
C MET A 128 10.47 -10.29 -5.32
N GLY A 129 10.25 -11.50 -5.80
CA GLY A 129 9.12 -11.94 -6.59
C GLY A 129 8.93 -13.44 -6.43
N GLN A 130 8.03 -14.04 -7.22
CA GLN A 130 7.64 -15.45 -7.05
C GLN A 130 8.82 -16.43 -7.17
N ASN A 131 9.73 -16.20 -8.11
CA ASN A 131 10.91 -17.05 -8.35
C ASN A 131 12.22 -16.28 -8.16
N GLU A 132 12.18 -15.08 -7.63
CA GLU A 132 13.33 -14.23 -7.47
C GLU A 132 13.70 -14.09 -6.01
N ILE A 133 14.82 -14.71 -5.62
CA ILE A 133 15.38 -14.59 -4.28
C ILE A 133 16.69 -13.84 -4.38
N PHE A 134 16.81 -12.74 -3.66
CA PHE A 134 18.07 -12.03 -3.48
C PHE A 134 18.83 -12.61 -2.29
N ARG A 135 20.10 -12.95 -2.51
CA ARG A 135 20.96 -13.51 -1.48
C ARG A 135 21.94 -12.45 -0.95
N PRO A 136 22.13 -12.36 0.38
CA PRO A 136 23.12 -11.44 0.96
C PRO A 136 24.52 -11.55 0.33
N GLN A 137 24.93 -12.77 -0.04
CA GLN A 137 26.22 -13.08 -0.67
C GLN A 137 26.39 -12.37 -2.03
N GLU A 138 25.30 -12.03 -2.73
CA GLU A 138 25.36 -11.31 -4.03
C GLU A 138 26.05 -9.94 -3.88
N ILE A 139 26.03 -9.36 -2.69
CA ILE A 139 26.72 -8.10 -2.38
C ILE A 139 27.78 -8.24 -1.30
N GLY A 140 28.14 -9.47 -0.87
CA GLY A 140 29.25 -9.72 0.04
C GLY A 140 28.91 -9.41 1.50
N LEU A 141 27.76 -9.83 2.00
CA LEU A 141 27.29 -9.56 3.36
C LEU A 141 27.55 -10.70 4.36
N ASP A 142 28.47 -11.60 4.08
CA ASP A 142 28.69 -12.77 4.94
C ASP A 142 29.02 -12.40 6.39
N ASP A 143 29.88 -11.40 6.59
CA ASP A 143 30.23 -10.90 7.93
C ASP A 143 29.03 -10.22 8.61
N ALA A 144 28.23 -9.45 7.86
CA ALA A 144 27.05 -8.79 8.39
C ALA A 144 25.94 -9.80 8.75
N VAL A 145 25.78 -10.87 7.98
CA VAL A 145 24.90 -12.00 8.31
C VAL A 145 25.37 -12.67 9.59
N THR A 146 26.67 -12.94 9.72
CA THR A 146 27.27 -13.54 10.93
C THR A 146 27.00 -12.66 12.15
N ALA A 147 27.21 -11.35 12.05
CA ALA A 147 26.95 -10.40 13.12
C ALA A 147 25.46 -10.34 13.51
N LEU A 148 24.55 -10.29 12.52
CA LEU A 148 23.10 -10.29 12.75
C LEU A 148 22.64 -11.56 13.46
N THR A 149 23.10 -12.73 12.99
CA THR A 149 22.67 -14.03 13.55
C THR A 149 23.29 -14.31 14.93
N ALA A 150 24.42 -13.69 15.27
CA ALA A 150 25.04 -13.76 16.59
C ALA A 150 24.47 -12.76 17.61
N ASP A 151 23.72 -11.75 17.17
CA ASP A 151 23.08 -10.80 18.07
C ASP A 151 22.05 -11.49 18.97
N PRO A 152 22.09 -11.29 20.32
CA PRO A 152 21.24 -12.05 21.25
C PRO A 152 19.74 -11.90 21.02
N ALA A 153 19.28 -10.71 20.56
CA ALA A 153 17.87 -10.50 20.26
C ALA A 153 17.48 -11.20 18.97
N ALA A 154 18.22 -11.00 17.87
CA ALA A 154 17.97 -11.64 16.59
C ALA A 154 18.08 -13.16 16.67
N ALA A 155 19.13 -13.70 17.32
CA ALA A 155 19.34 -15.13 17.52
C ALA A 155 18.15 -15.82 18.21
N TRP A 156 17.56 -15.16 19.20
CA TRP A 156 16.38 -15.69 19.86
C TRP A 156 15.18 -15.82 18.92
N PHE A 157 14.87 -14.79 18.11
CA PHE A 157 13.77 -14.85 17.14
C PHE A 157 14.05 -15.87 16.02
N LEU A 158 15.29 -15.99 15.58
CA LEU A 158 15.70 -17.02 14.60
C LEU A 158 15.47 -18.44 15.15
N ALA A 159 15.76 -18.68 16.42
CA ALA A 159 15.61 -19.99 17.04
C ALA A 159 14.15 -20.31 17.46
N HIS A 160 13.38 -19.31 17.89
CA HIS A 160 12.12 -19.53 18.57
C HIS A 160 10.92 -18.81 17.93
N GLY A 161 11.14 -17.91 16.96
CA GLY A 161 10.09 -17.08 16.39
C GLY A 161 9.15 -17.84 15.47
N ASN A 162 9.59 -18.17 14.26
CA ASN A 162 8.77 -18.83 13.26
C ASN A 162 8.85 -20.37 13.35
N THR A 163 8.45 -20.94 14.49
CA THR A 163 8.41 -22.40 14.68
C THR A 163 7.06 -22.99 14.23
N VAL A 164 7.03 -24.30 13.99
CA VAL A 164 5.80 -25.04 13.68
C VAL A 164 4.78 -24.88 14.81
N ASP A 165 5.25 -25.01 16.08
CA ASP A 165 4.40 -24.92 17.25
C ASP A 165 3.81 -23.52 17.42
N ALA A 166 4.60 -22.46 17.20
CA ALA A 166 4.12 -21.07 17.23
C ALA A 166 3.03 -20.81 16.18
N ARG A 167 3.21 -21.32 14.96
CA ARG A 167 2.20 -21.18 13.90
C ARG A 167 0.90 -21.91 14.24
N HIS A 168 0.99 -23.14 14.74
CA HIS A 168 -0.18 -23.91 15.14
C HIS A 168 -0.91 -23.26 16.33
N ALA A 169 -0.18 -22.76 17.32
CA ALA A 169 -0.76 -22.06 18.47
C ALA A 169 -1.49 -20.78 18.04
N LEU A 170 -0.88 -19.95 17.18
CA LEU A 170 -1.52 -18.76 16.64
C LEU A 170 -2.85 -19.07 15.94
N VAL A 171 -2.85 -20.06 15.04
CA VAL A 171 -4.07 -20.45 14.32
C VAL A 171 -5.12 -21.05 15.25
N ALA A 172 -4.72 -21.78 16.29
CA ALA A 172 -5.64 -22.30 17.31
C ALA A 172 -6.32 -21.18 18.11
N LEU A 173 -5.57 -20.13 18.50
CA LEU A 173 -6.12 -18.96 19.18
C LEU A 173 -7.11 -18.19 18.29
N VAL A 174 -6.76 -17.94 17.05
CA VAL A 174 -7.64 -17.26 16.09
C VAL A 174 -8.91 -18.08 15.84
N ARG A 175 -8.80 -19.40 15.71
CA ARG A 175 -9.95 -20.31 15.59
C ARG A 175 -10.84 -20.29 16.84
N ALA A 176 -10.26 -20.07 18.01
CA ALA A 176 -10.99 -19.90 19.27
C ALA A 176 -11.63 -18.51 19.44
N GLY A 177 -11.44 -17.61 18.47
CA GLY A 177 -12.04 -16.27 18.44
C GLY A 177 -11.11 -15.14 18.89
N ALA A 178 -9.81 -15.40 19.08
CA ALA A 178 -8.85 -14.34 19.34
C ALA A 178 -8.84 -13.34 18.17
N ARG A 179 -8.88 -12.06 18.50
CA ARG A 179 -8.75 -10.95 17.54
C ARG A 179 -7.40 -10.28 17.77
N ILE A 180 -6.74 -9.92 16.70
CA ILE A 180 -5.49 -9.15 16.76
C ILE A 180 -5.82 -7.71 17.10
N ASN A 181 -5.22 -7.19 18.15
CA ASN A 181 -5.31 -5.79 18.51
C ASN A 181 -4.62 -4.95 17.42
N GLU A 182 -5.28 -3.93 16.95
CA GLU A 182 -4.76 -3.11 15.87
C GLU A 182 -3.80 -2.05 16.39
N GLY A 183 -3.83 -1.74 17.68
CA GLY A 183 -2.82 -0.94 18.39
C GLY A 183 -2.71 0.48 17.85
N LEU A 184 -3.82 1.08 17.39
CA LEU A 184 -3.86 2.50 17.08
C LEU A 184 -3.72 3.29 18.40
N THR A 185 -2.85 4.28 18.38
CA THR A 185 -2.58 5.12 19.55
C THR A 185 -3.66 6.18 19.78
N ASP A 186 -4.44 6.47 18.73
CA ASP A 186 -5.53 7.43 18.73
C ASP A 186 -6.87 6.69 18.80
N PRO A 187 -7.63 6.82 19.91
CA PRO A 187 -8.95 6.20 20.04
C PRO A 187 -9.97 6.63 18.99
N ASP A 188 -9.82 7.84 18.44
CA ASP A 188 -10.70 8.33 17.38
C ASP A 188 -10.50 7.52 16.08
N LEU A 189 -9.27 7.08 15.80
CA LEU A 189 -8.98 6.22 14.66
C LEU A 189 -9.56 4.81 14.83
N ASP A 190 -9.64 4.26 16.05
CA ASP A 190 -10.34 3.00 16.30
C ASP A 190 -11.84 3.15 16.00
N THR A 191 -12.44 4.27 16.40
CA THR A 191 -13.86 4.58 16.10
C THR A 191 -14.08 4.72 14.59
N VAL A 192 -13.21 5.43 13.88
CA VAL A 192 -13.23 5.56 12.42
C VAL A 192 -13.14 4.18 11.76
N ARG A 193 -12.21 3.34 12.20
CA ARG A 193 -12.06 1.97 11.70
C ARG A 193 -13.32 1.15 11.87
N ASP A 194 -13.91 1.14 13.06
CA ASP A 194 -15.11 0.36 13.34
C ASP A 194 -16.32 0.83 12.52
N GLN A 195 -16.43 2.14 12.28
CA GLN A 195 -17.45 2.70 11.42
C GLN A 195 -17.27 2.23 9.97
N PHE A 196 -16.07 2.34 9.42
CA PHE A 196 -15.80 1.93 8.04
C PHE A 196 -15.82 0.42 7.86
N ARG A 197 -15.40 -0.35 8.86
CA ARG A 197 -15.55 -1.82 8.87
C ARG A 197 -17.01 -2.22 8.78
N ARG A 198 -17.87 -1.59 9.58
CA ARG A 198 -19.32 -1.83 9.53
C ARG A 198 -19.90 -1.47 8.18
N PHE A 199 -19.66 -0.24 7.72
CA PHE A 199 -20.11 0.22 6.41
C PHE A 199 -19.68 -0.74 5.30
N SER A 200 -18.41 -1.09 5.24
CA SER A 200 -17.84 -1.97 4.21
C SER A 200 -18.45 -3.37 4.25
N SER A 201 -18.63 -3.94 5.46
CA SER A 201 -19.19 -5.29 5.63
C SER A 201 -20.67 -5.37 5.31
N GLU A 202 -21.44 -4.31 5.55
CA GLU A 202 -22.89 -4.30 5.34
C GLU A 202 -23.30 -3.81 3.95
N ARG A 203 -22.58 -2.83 3.38
CA ARG A 203 -22.98 -2.13 2.16
C ARG A 203 -22.21 -2.55 0.91
N ILE A 204 -20.97 -3.04 1.06
CA ILE A 204 -20.10 -3.34 -0.07
C ILE A 204 -19.84 -4.84 -0.20
N ALA A 205 -19.32 -5.48 0.84
CA ALA A 205 -18.85 -6.86 0.79
C ALA A 205 -19.92 -7.87 0.27
N PRO A 206 -21.21 -7.78 0.64
CA PRO A 206 -22.22 -8.74 0.16
C PRO A 206 -22.46 -8.68 -1.35
N HIS A 207 -22.08 -7.60 -1.99
CA HIS A 207 -22.37 -7.34 -3.40
C HIS A 207 -21.12 -7.32 -4.29
N ALA A 208 -19.92 -7.10 -3.71
CA ALA A 208 -18.68 -6.86 -4.43
C ALA A 208 -18.34 -7.95 -5.45
N HIS A 209 -18.55 -9.22 -5.11
CA HIS A 209 -18.27 -10.33 -6.01
C HIS A 209 -19.21 -10.34 -7.23
N ARG A 210 -20.51 -10.13 -7.01
CA ARG A 210 -21.49 -10.02 -8.09
C ARG A 210 -21.18 -8.83 -9.00
N TRP A 211 -20.91 -7.65 -8.45
CA TRP A 211 -20.54 -6.47 -9.23
C TRP A 211 -19.28 -6.70 -10.07
N HIS A 212 -18.27 -7.37 -9.48
CA HIS A 212 -17.07 -7.74 -10.22
C HIS A 212 -17.36 -8.69 -11.39
N LEU A 213 -18.14 -9.76 -11.17
CA LEU A 213 -18.47 -10.72 -12.23
C LEU A 213 -19.28 -10.09 -13.37
N ALA A 214 -20.20 -9.19 -13.03
CA ALA A 214 -21.03 -8.46 -13.99
C ALA A 214 -20.29 -7.26 -14.64
N ASP A 215 -19.04 -6.97 -14.22
CA ASP A 215 -18.27 -5.80 -14.66
C ASP A 215 -19.04 -4.48 -14.45
N GLU A 216 -19.78 -4.41 -13.35
CA GLU A 216 -20.56 -3.23 -12.97
C GLU A 216 -19.66 -2.17 -12.28
N LEU A 217 -19.96 -0.89 -12.50
CA LEU A 217 -19.38 0.21 -11.71
C LEU A 217 -19.89 0.16 -10.26
N ILE A 218 -19.11 0.71 -9.33
CA ILE A 218 -19.60 0.98 -7.96
C ILE A 218 -20.90 1.80 -8.09
N PRO A 219 -22.02 1.38 -7.47
CA PRO A 219 -23.29 2.09 -7.56
C PRO A 219 -23.21 3.51 -7.01
N ASP A 220 -23.94 4.46 -7.62
CA ASP A 220 -23.98 5.85 -7.18
C ASP A 220 -24.49 6.00 -5.74
N SER A 221 -25.40 5.11 -5.31
CA SER A 221 -25.87 5.08 -3.92
C SER A 221 -24.74 4.79 -2.93
N VAL A 222 -23.82 3.87 -3.28
CA VAL A 222 -22.64 3.57 -2.45
C VAL A 222 -21.69 4.76 -2.44
N ILE A 223 -21.48 5.43 -3.59
CA ILE A 223 -20.66 6.66 -3.66
C ILE A 223 -21.25 7.75 -2.79
N SER A 224 -22.58 7.95 -2.82
CA SER A 224 -23.26 8.95 -1.97
C SER A 224 -23.13 8.64 -0.49
N GLU A 225 -23.20 7.36 -0.09
CA GLU A 225 -22.97 6.93 1.29
C GLU A 225 -21.50 7.15 1.71
N MET A 226 -20.53 6.85 0.83
CA MET A 226 -19.10 7.14 1.07
C MET A 226 -18.85 8.66 1.22
N ALA A 227 -19.50 9.48 0.41
CA ALA A 227 -19.45 10.94 0.50
C ALA A 227 -19.99 11.43 1.86
N ALA A 228 -21.14 10.93 2.28
CA ALA A 228 -21.74 11.28 3.58
C ALA A 228 -20.84 10.87 4.78
N LEU A 229 -20.00 9.84 4.61
CA LEU A 229 -19.01 9.41 5.60
C LEU A 229 -17.67 10.19 5.49
N GLY A 230 -17.55 11.14 4.56
CA GLY A 230 -16.38 11.99 4.40
C GLY A 230 -15.18 11.35 3.69
N VAL A 231 -15.37 10.20 3.00
CA VAL A 231 -14.27 9.43 2.34
C VAL A 231 -13.45 10.28 1.39
N PHE A 232 -14.08 11.23 0.68
CA PHE A 232 -13.42 12.01 -0.37
C PHE A 232 -12.68 13.24 0.16
N GLY A 233 -12.94 13.63 1.41
CA GLY A 233 -12.34 14.79 2.06
C GLY A 233 -11.46 14.50 3.27
N ILE A 234 -11.02 13.25 3.49
CA ILE A 234 -10.28 12.85 4.71
C ILE A 234 -9.10 13.78 4.99
N CYS A 235 -8.23 14.03 4.01
CA CYS A 235 -7.04 14.87 4.17
C CYS A 235 -7.23 16.32 3.67
N ILE A 236 -8.38 16.66 3.10
CA ILE A 236 -8.68 18.05 2.70
C ILE A 236 -8.94 18.87 3.96
N ALA A 237 -8.38 20.08 4.00
CA ALA A 237 -8.51 20.97 5.15
C ALA A 237 -9.98 21.37 5.41
N PRO A 238 -10.37 21.58 6.70
CA PRO A 238 -11.74 21.93 7.07
C PRO A 238 -12.26 23.22 6.43
N GLU A 239 -11.38 24.18 6.16
CA GLU A 239 -11.73 25.43 5.47
C GLU A 239 -12.28 25.21 4.05
N PHE A 240 -11.99 24.04 3.44
CA PHE A 240 -12.53 23.61 2.14
C PHE A 240 -13.58 22.49 2.29
N GLY A 241 -14.13 22.27 3.49
CA GLY A 241 -15.18 21.28 3.75
C GLY A 241 -14.69 19.85 3.94
N GLY A 242 -13.39 19.62 4.05
CA GLY A 242 -12.81 18.32 4.37
C GLY A 242 -12.75 18.05 5.88
N LEU A 243 -12.21 16.88 6.25
CA LEU A 243 -12.06 16.45 7.64
C LEU A 243 -10.72 16.90 8.27
N GLY A 244 -9.71 17.22 7.46
CA GLY A 244 -8.38 17.61 7.92
C GLY A 244 -7.63 16.53 8.70
N LEU A 245 -8.01 15.27 8.53
CA LEU A 245 -7.34 14.13 9.14
C LEU A 245 -6.05 13.79 8.36
N GLY A 246 -5.12 13.13 9.04
CA GLY A 246 -3.84 12.78 8.44
C GLY A 246 -3.88 11.56 7.52
N LYS A 247 -2.71 11.22 7.00
CA LYS A 247 -2.51 10.05 6.11
C LYS A 247 -2.73 8.72 6.84
N LEU A 248 -2.51 8.68 8.17
CA LEU A 248 -2.83 7.48 8.95
C LEU A 248 -4.33 7.20 8.95
N ALA A 249 -5.18 8.22 9.14
CA ALA A 249 -6.63 8.09 9.03
C ALA A 249 -7.06 7.63 7.63
N MET A 250 -6.46 8.22 6.59
CA MET A 250 -6.66 7.81 5.21
C MET A 250 -6.32 6.32 5.00
N CYS A 251 -5.23 5.83 5.59
CA CYS A 251 -4.86 4.41 5.50
C CYS A 251 -5.90 3.51 6.17
N VAL A 252 -6.35 3.86 7.37
CA VAL A 252 -7.37 3.11 8.12
C VAL A 252 -8.66 2.96 7.31
N VAL A 253 -9.15 4.06 6.74
CA VAL A 253 -10.37 4.05 5.91
C VAL A 253 -10.17 3.24 4.63
N THR A 254 -9.05 3.45 3.94
CA THR A 254 -8.73 2.78 2.68
C THR A 254 -8.58 1.26 2.87
N GLU A 255 -8.00 0.83 3.98
CA GLU A 255 -7.84 -0.58 4.35
C GLU A 255 -9.22 -1.26 4.48
N GLU A 256 -10.13 -0.69 5.26
CA GLU A 256 -11.45 -1.29 5.50
C GLU A 256 -12.33 -1.29 4.23
N LEU A 257 -12.31 -0.23 3.43
CA LEU A 257 -12.99 -0.19 2.14
C LEU A 257 -12.44 -1.25 1.18
N SER A 258 -11.11 -1.40 1.13
CA SER A 258 -10.44 -2.36 0.23
C SER A 258 -10.59 -3.81 0.69
N ARG A 259 -10.75 -4.06 1.99
CA ARG A 259 -11.10 -5.38 2.54
C ARG A 259 -12.45 -5.87 2.02
N ALA A 260 -13.40 -4.98 1.81
CA ALA A 260 -14.66 -5.33 1.14
C ALA A 260 -14.48 -5.44 -0.38
N TRP A 261 -13.90 -4.42 -1.01
CA TRP A 261 -13.61 -4.38 -2.44
C TRP A 261 -12.56 -3.32 -2.76
N ILE A 262 -11.48 -3.71 -3.43
CA ILE A 262 -10.37 -2.80 -3.79
C ILE A 262 -10.85 -1.56 -4.56
N ALA A 263 -11.91 -1.69 -5.39
CA ALA A 263 -12.48 -0.58 -6.14
C ALA A 263 -13.03 0.52 -5.22
N ALA A 264 -13.66 0.17 -4.10
CA ALA A 264 -14.16 1.15 -3.13
C ALA A 264 -13.01 1.93 -2.47
N GLY A 265 -11.94 1.25 -2.02
CA GLY A 265 -10.74 1.93 -1.52
C GLY A 265 -10.06 2.79 -2.58
N SER A 266 -10.15 2.40 -3.84
CA SER A 266 -9.54 3.14 -4.96
C SER A 266 -10.29 4.41 -5.32
N LEU A 267 -11.59 4.47 -5.08
CA LEU A 267 -12.38 5.67 -5.38
C LEU A 267 -11.92 6.85 -4.51
N GLY A 268 -11.70 6.62 -3.21
CA GLY A 268 -11.11 7.61 -2.30
C GLY A 268 -9.70 8.04 -2.72
N THR A 269 -8.90 7.11 -3.30
CA THR A 269 -7.55 7.44 -3.80
C THR A 269 -7.56 8.48 -4.92
N ARG A 270 -8.55 8.45 -5.81
CA ARG A 270 -8.63 9.45 -6.88
C ARG A 270 -8.85 10.85 -6.32
N SER A 271 -9.74 10.98 -5.33
CA SER A 271 -9.99 12.24 -4.64
C SER A 271 -8.77 12.72 -3.84
N GLU A 272 -8.08 11.81 -3.17
CA GLU A 272 -6.87 12.11 -2.41
C GLU A 272 -5.75 12.65 -3.29
N ILE A 273 -5.46 12.02 -4.43
CA ILE A 273 -4.43 12.48 -5.38
C ILE A 273 -4.75 13.89 -5.89
N ALA A 274 -5.99 14.14 -6.34
CA ALA A 274 -6.37 15.44 -6.84
C ALA A 274 -6.42 16.49 -5.72
N GLY A 275 -6.96 16.13 -4.56
CA GLY A 275 -7.01 17.00 -3.39
C GLY A 275 -5.62 17.41 -2.92
N GLU A 276 -4.67 16.48 -2.83
CA GLU A 276 -3.29 16.79 -2.44
C GLU A 276 -2.57 17.65 -3.49
N LEU A 277 -2.72 17.33 -4.78
CA LEU A 277 -2.16 18.16 -5.86
C LEU A 277 -2.65 19.61 -5.78
N ILE A 278 -3.97 19.82 -5.63
CA ILE A 278 -4.56 21.15 -5.58
C ILE A 278 -4.20 21.85 -4.26
N SER A 279 -4.21 21.16 -3.14
CA SER A 279 -3.85 21.71 -1.84
C SER A 279 -2.40 22.20 -1.80
N LEU A 280 -1.45 21.44 -2.37
CA LEU A 280 -0.03 21.77 -2.35
C LEU A 280 0.34 22.82 -3.41
N ALA A 281 -0.23 22.74 -4.60
CA ALA A 281 0.25 23.49 -5.77
C ALA A 281 -0.81 24.42 -6.41
N GLY A 282 -2.07 24.31 -6.04
CA GLY A 282 -3.14 25.14 -6.59
C GLY A 282 -3.07 26.60 -6.15
N THR A 283 -3.51 27.51 -7.02
CA THR A 283 -3.75 28.91 -6.63
C THR A 283 -4.90 28.99 -5.62
N PRO A 284 -5.05 30.09 -4.86
CA PRO A 284 -6.20 30.28 -3.96
C PRO A 284 -7.55 30.05 -4.66
N GLU A 285 -7.70 30.55 -5.90
CA GLU A 285 -8.91 30.41 -6.69
C GLU A 285 -9.17 28.96 -7.10
N GLN A 286 -8.12 28.22 -7.48
CA GLN A 286 -8.23 26.80 -7.81
C GLN A 286 -8.61 25.97 -6.59
N LYS A 287 -8.07 26.27 -5.41
CA LYS A 287 -8.43 25.60 -4.15
C LYS A 287 -9.90 25.82 -3.80
N VAL A 288 -10.36 27.07 -3.83
CA VAL A 288 -11.76 27.43 -3.55
C VAL A 288 -12.71 26.80 -4.57
N ARG A 289 -12.31 26.71 -5.84
CA ARG A 289 -13.14 26.15 -6.91
C ARG A 289 -13.31 24.62 -6.78
N TRP A 290 -12.25 23.89 -6.46
CA TRP A 290 -12.25 22.43 -6.63
C TRP A 290 -12.32 21.65 -5.33
N LEU A 291 -11.62 22.08 -4.27
CA LEU A 291 -11.52 21.29 -3.04
C LEU A 291 -12.86 21.03 -2.36
N PRO A 292 -13.80 21.99 -2.26
CA PRO A 292 -15.10 21.73 -1.64
C PRO A 292 -15.91 20.66 -2.37
N GLY A 293 -15.95 20.71 -3.70
CA GLY A 293 -16.66 19.73 -4.52
C GLY A 293 -16.01 18.34 -4.46
N ILE A 294 -14.67 18.27 -4.34
CA ILE A 294 -13.97 16.99 -4.14
C ILE A 294 -14.28 16.46 -2.74
N ALA A 295 -14.20 17.27 -1.69
CA ALA A 295 -14.45 16.86 -0.31
C ALA A 295 -15.87 16.32 -0.12
N SER A 296 -16.87 16.97 -0.74
CA SER A 296 -18.27 16.53 -0.69
C SER A 296 -18.59 15.34 -1.60
N GLY A 297 -17.67 14.94 -2.50
CA GLY A 297 -17.91 13.90 -3.51
C GLY A 297 -18.80 14.34 -4.68
N GLU A 298 -19.16 15.62 -4.78
CA GLU A 298 -19.86 16.17 -5.95
C GLU A 298 -18.96 16.14 -7.18
N VAL A 299 -17.66 16.42 -7.00
CA VAL A 299 -16.63 16.36 -8.03
C VAL A 299 -15.82 15.09 -7.83
N LEU A 300 -15.92 14.15 -8.76
CA LEU A 300 -15.12 12.93 -8.80
C LEU A 300 -13.91 13.15 -9.72
N PRO A 301 -12.68 13.19 -9.21
CA PRO A 301 -11.50 13.40 -10.02
C PRO A 301 -10.92 12.10 -10.57
N THR A 302 -10.08 12.24 -11.61
CA THR A 302 -9.19 11.16 -12.09
C THR A 302 -7.82 11.70 -12.47
N ALA A 303 -6.81 10.84 -12.32
CA ALA A 303 -5.43 11.12 -12.73
C ALA A 303 -5.21 10.67 -14.18
N VAL A 304 -4.70 11.58 -15.04
CA VAL A 304 -4.55 11.37 -16.49
C VAL A 304 -3.08 11.58 -16.87
N PHE A 305 -2.22 10.59 -16.58
CA PHE A 305 -0.77 10.70 -16.74
C PHE A 305 -0.22 9.78 -17.82
N THR A 306 -0.54 8.49 -17.72
CA THR A 306 0.03 7.40 -18.54
C THR A 306 -0.36 7.50 -20.02
N GLU A 307 0.61 7.20 -20.90
CA GLU A 307 0.39 7.07 -22.34
C GLU A 307 0.68 5.64 -22.81
N PRO A 308 0.23 5.22 -24.01
CA PRO A 308 0.47 3.86 -24.50
C PRO A 308 1.94 3.43 -24.48
N ASP A 309 2.85 4.35 -24.79
CA ASP A 309 4.30 4.09 -24.82
C ASP A 309 5.04 4.57 -23.56
N THR A 310 4.33 5.18 -22.58
CA THR A 310 4.97 5.89 -21.47
C THR A 310 4.19 5.73 -20.18
N GLY A 311 4.63 4.79 -19.32
CA GLY A 311 4.08 4.58 -17.97
C GLY A 311 5.08 4.98 -16.89
N SER A 312 6.16 4.22 -16.73
CA SER A 312 7.18 4.48 -15.71
C SER A 312 8.09 5.67 -16.04
N ASP A 313 8.33 5.95 -17.32
CA ASP A 313 9.14 7.08 -17.79
C ASP A 313 8.24 8.26 -18.22
N LEU A 314 7.67 8.97 -17.26
CA LEU A 314 6.80 10.12 -17.53
C LEU A 314 7.54 11.28 -18.25
N GLY A 315 8.87 11.31 -18.21
CA GLY A 315 9.67 12.30 -18.94
C GLY A 315 9.54 12.20 -20.45
N ALA A 316 9.24 11.00 -20.97
CA ALA A 316 9.11 10.73 -22.39
C ALA A 316 7.69 10.98 -22.97
N LEU A 317 6.72 11.43 -22.16
CA LEU A 317 5.34 11.61 -22.60
C LEU A 317 5.22 12.65 -23.75
N ARG A 318 4.24 12.42 -24.64
CA ARG A 318 4.07 13.13 -25.90
C ARG A 318 2.79 13.97 -25.97
N THR A 319 1.79 13.72 -25.13
CA THR A 319 0.59 14.58 -25.05
C THR A 319 1.02 16.03 -24.85
N ARG A 320 0.52 16.93 -25.68
CA ARG A 320 0.86 18.35 -25.66
C ARG A 320 -0.33 19.16 -25.20
N ALA A 321 -0.04 20.27 -24.53
CA ALA A 321 -1.00 21.32 -24.21
C ALA A 321 -0.38 22.64 -24.64
N LEU A 322 -0.92 23.25 -25.69
CA LEU A 322 -0.45 24.52 -26.23
C LEU A 322 -1.46 25.63 -25.89
N GLN A 323 -0.96 26.79 -25.48
CA GLN A 323 -1.82 27.92 -25.19
C GLN A 323 -2.19 28.65 -26.49
N ALA A 324 -3.48 28.81 -26.73
CA ALA A 324 -4.02 29.58 -27.84
C ALA A 324 -3.96 31.10 -27.54
N ALA A 325 -4.23 31.94 -28.54
CA ALA A 325 -4.17 33.39 -28.43
C ALA A 325 -5.18 33.97 -27.43
N ASP A 326 -6.28 33.27 -27.17
CA ASP A 326 -7.31 33.60 -26.18
C ASP A 326 -6.95 33.17 -24.74
N GLY A 327 -5.77 32.57 -24.57
CA GLY A 327 -5.30 32.01 -23.30
C GLY A 327 -5.76 30.59 -22.99
N THR A 328 -6.67 30.03 -23.78
CA THR A 328 -7.15 28.65 -23.61
C THR A 328 -6.03 27.64 -23.91
N TRP A 329 -5.92 26.59 -23.12
CA TRP A 329 -5.03 25.46 -23.41
C TRP A 329 -5.72 24.47 -24.34
N ARG A 330 -5.01 24.02 -25.37
CA ARG A 330 -5.45 23.03 -26.34
C ARG A 330 -4.64 21.76 -26.18
N ILE A 331 -5.32 20.66 -25.83
CA ILE A 331 -4.67 19.38 -25.55
C ILE A 331 -4.83 18.46 -26.75
N ASP A 332 -3.69 17.89 -27.19
CA ASP A 332 -3.60 16.87 -28.23
C ASP A 332 -2.75 15.70 -27.76
N GLY A 333 -3.25 14.47 -27.92
CA GLY A 333 -2.52 13.25 -27.56
C GLY A 333 -3.41 12.13 -27.07
N ASN A 334 -2.77 11.03 -26.65
CA ASN A 334 -3.46 9.82 -26.21
C ASN A 334 -3.03 9.45 -24.79
N LYS A 335 -3.97 9.08 -23.98
CA LYS A 335 -3.77 8.58 -22.61
C LYS A 335 -4.38 7.19 -22.48
N THR A 336 -3.81 6.37 -21.61
CA THR A 336 -4.26 4.99 -21.39
C THR A 336 -4.22 4.62 -19.92
N TRP A 337 -4.95 3.59 -19.54
CA TRP A 337 -5.07 3.14 -18.15
C TRP A 337 -5.62 4.22 -17.22
N ILE A 338 -6.62 4.97 -17.74
CA ILE A 338 -7.23 6.05 -16.96
C ILE A 338 -8.39 5.49 -16.16
N THR A 339 -8.12 5.23 -14.90
CA THR A 339 -9.09 4.70 -13.94
C THR A 339 -10.23 5.70 -13.76
N HIS A 340 -11.48 5.24 -13.86
CA HIS A 340 -12.67 6.04 -13.61
C HIS A 340 -12.90 7.19 -14.62
N GLY A 341 -12.19 7.19 -15.74
CA GLY A 341 -12.12 8.30 -16.67
C GLY A 341 -13.48 8.78 -17.19
N ALA A 342 -14.38 7.89 -17.57
CA ALA A 342 -15.71 8.27 -18.09
C ALA A 342 -16.57 8.96 -17.02
N ARG A 343 -16.59 8.44 -15.79
CA ARG A 343 -17.46 8.91 -14.68
C ARG A 343 -16.90 10.14 -13.93
N SER A 344 -15.64 10.51 -14.17
CA SER A 344 -15.03 11.67 -13.51
C SER A 344 -15.56 12.99 -14.02
N ASP A 345 -15.51 14.02 -13.17
CA ASP A 345 -15.86 15.42 -13.48
C ASP A 345 -14.61 16.27 -13.72
N LEU A 346 -13.50 15.89 -13.08
CA LEU A 346 -12.22 16.60 -13.12
C LEU A 346 -11.11 15.63 -13.50
N MET A 347 -10.32 15.99 -14.49
CA MET A 347 -9.08 15.31 -14.87
C MET A 347 -7.88 16.15 -14.43
N THR A 348 -6.91 15.52 -13.73
CA THR A 348 -5.58 16.09 -13.54
C THR A 348 -4.69 15.60 -14.67
N VAL A 349 -4.53 16.40 -15.73
CA VAL A 349 -3.85 15.97 -16.96
C VAL A 349 -2.39 16.40 -16.95
N LEU A 350 -1.47 15.43 -17.01
CA LEU A 350 -0.04 15.70 -17.23
C LEU A 350 0.22 15.80 -18.74
N ALA A 351 0.70 16.96 -19.18
CA ALA A 351 0.98 17.24 -20.59
C ALA A 351 2.24 18.09 -20.77
N ARG A 352 2.81 18.06 -21.96
CA ARG A 352 3.94 18.87 -22.34
C ARG A 352 3.47 20.24 -22.81
N THR A 353 3.86 21.29 -22.08
CA THR A 353 3.52 22.68 -22.38
C THR A 353 4.68 23.45 -23.01
N SER A 354 5.91 22.91 -22.98
CA SER A 354 7.07 23.51 -23.64
C SER A 354 7.33 22.85 -25.01
N ALA A 355 7.53 23.68 -26.03
CA ALA A 355 7.94 23.23 -27.35
C ALA A 355 9.44 22.85 -27.41
N THR A 356 10.27 23.43 -26.55
CA THR A 356 11.74 23.33 -26.57
C THR A 356 12.32 22.40 -25.51
N ASP A 357 11.74 22.42 -24.29
CA ASP A 357 12.17 21.53 -23.20
C ASP A 357 11.50 20.15 -23.35
N ARG A 358 12.31 19.16 -23.69
CA ARG A 358 11.88 17.76 -23.81
C ARG A 358 12.05 16.94 -22.52
N GLY A 359 12.63 17.56 -21.48
CA GLY A 359 12.78 16.96 -20.15
C GLY A 359 11.56 17.16 -19.25
N TYR A 360 11.78 16.95 -17.97
CA TYR A 360 10.76 17.11 -16.93
C TYR A 360 10.29 18.55 -16.75
N GLY A 361 11.15 19.55 -17.02
CA GLY A 361 10.80 20.99 -16.96
C GLY A 361 9.82 21.43 -18.04
N GLY A 362 9.62 20.62 -19.09
CA GLY A 362 8.61 20.87 -20.12
C GLY A 362 7.20 20.38 -19.77
N LEU A 363 7.00 19.75 -18.59
CA LEU A 363 5.75 19.12 -18.20
C LEU A 363 4.95 20.00 -17.24
N SER A 364 3.64 20.09 -17.47
CA SER A 364 2.70 20.81 -16.62
C SER A 364 1.49 19.93 -16.29
N LEU A 365 0.84 20.24 -15.18
CA LEU A 365 -0.45 19.67 -14.81
C LEU A 365 -1.57 20.65 -15.11
N LEU A 366 -2.64 20.15 -15.74
CA LEU A 366 -3.84 20.90 -16.03
C LEU A 366 -5.04 20.32 -15.28
N LEU A 367 -5.83 21.16 -14.66
CA LEU A 367 -7.12 20.87 -14.04
C LEU A 367 -8.21 21.01 -15.11
N ALA A 368 -8.60 19.89 -15.70
CA ALA A 368 -9.49 19.84 -16.86
C ALA A 368 -10.87 19.30 -16.45
N GLY A 369 -11.83 20.19 -16.26
CA GLY A 369 -13.23 19.83 -16.03
C GLY A 369 -13.88 19.24 -17.28
N LYS A 370 -14.76 18.25 -17.10
CA LYS A 370 -15.56 17.66 -18.19
C LYS A 370 -16.91 17.15 -17.68
N PRO A 371 -17.91 17.01 -18.56
CA PRO A 371 -19.14 16.30 -18.19
C PRO A 371 -18.89 14.80 -17.96
N ARG A 372 -19.67 14.19 -17.06
CA ARG A 372 -19.67 12.74 -16.85
C ARG A 372 -20.17 12.04 -18.10
N GLY A 373 -19.51 10.97 -18.47
CA GLY A 373 -19.96 10.07 -19.52
C GLY A 373 -21.02 9.07 -19.05
N THR A 374 -21.65 8.45 -19.99
CA THR A 374 -22.57 7.34 -19.81
C THR A 374 -22.00 6.04 -20.39
N GLY A 375 -22.68 4.92 -20.21
CA GLY A 375 -22.25 3.64 -20.81
C GLY A 375 -22.23 3.67 -22.35
N SER A 376 -23.10 4.46 -22.97
CA SER A 376 -23.19 4.61 -24.43
C SER A 376 -22.28 5.71 -24.99
N GLU A 377 -21.95 6.72 -24.18
CA GLU A 377 -21.10 7.85 -24.55
C GLU A 377 -20.15 8.18 -23.41
N PRO A 378 -19.00 7.47 -23.30
CA PRO A 378 -18.11 7.62 -22.17
C PRO A 378 -17.40 8.98 -22.11
N PHE A 379 -17.23 9.67 -23.25
CA PHE A 379 -16.54 10.95 -23.36
C PHE A 379 -17.31 11.94 -24.21
N PRO A 380 -18.38 12.57 -23.66
CA PRO A 380 -19.26 13.49 -24.43
C PRO A 380 -18.64 14.86 -24.67
N ALA A 381 -17.50 15.20 -24.06
CA ALA A 381 -16.85 16.50 -24.25
C ALA A 381 -16.28 16.65 -25.65
N GLN A 382 -16.46 17.84 -26.25
CA GLN A 382 -15.86 18.14 -27.54
C GLN A 382 -14.33 18.02 -27.47
N GLY A 383 -13.73 17.39 -28.47
CA GLY A 383 -12.29 17.14 -28.53
C GLY A 383 -11.82 15.96 -27.68
N MET A 384 -12.75 15.18 -27.13
CA MET A 384 -12.44 13.91 -26.45
C MET A 384 -13.11 12.74 -27.15
N SER A 385 -12.39 11.62 -27.15
CA SER A 385 -12.93 10.30 -27.49
C SER A 385 -12.18 9.24 -26.73
N GLY A 386 -12.70 8.02 -26.70
CA GLY A 386 -12.03 6.92 -26.00
C GLY A 386 -12.94 5.71 -25.81
N GLY A 387 -12.39 4.70 -25.16
CA GLY A 387 -13.08 3.44 -24.92
C GLY A 387 -12.61 2.75 -23.65
N GLU A 388 -13.42 1.81 -23.20
CA GLU A 388 -13.11 0.97 -22.03
C GLU A 388 -12.05 -0.07 -22.36
N ILE A 389 -11.04 -0.22 -21.50
CA ILE A 389 -10.10 -1.32 -21.50
C ILE A 389 -10.64 -2.42 -20.59
N LYS A 390 -10.95 -3.59 -21.14
CA LYS A 390 -11.39 -4.74 -20.34
C LYS A 390 -10.24 -5.30 -19.52
N VAL A 391 -10.47 -5.47 -18.23
CA VAL A 391 -9.43 -5.82 -17.26
C VAL A 391 -9.73 -7.13 -16.54
N LEU A 392 -8.66 -7.79 -16.07
CA LEU A 392 -8.69 -9.05 -15.35
C LEU A 392 -9.38 -8.89 -13.98
N GLY A 393 -8.93 -7.89 -13.21
CA GLY A 393 -9.43 -7.52 -11.89
C GLY A 393 -9.52 -6.00 -11.75
N TYR A 394 -9.68 -5.50 -10.51
CA TYR A 394 -9.84 -4.06 -10.27
C TYR A 394 -11.09 -3.49 -10.98
N ARG A 395 -12.08 -4.34 -11.20
CA ARG A 395 -13.36 -3.95 -11.79
C ARG A 395 -14.16 -3.10 -10.80
N GLY A 396 -15.11 -2.32 -11.30
CA GLY A 396 -15.91 -1.41 -10.46
C GLY A 396 -15.54 0.06 -10.63
N MET A 397 -14.33 0.33 -11.10
CA MET A 397 -13.87 1.67 -11.50
C MET A 397 -13.85 1.82 -13.03
N LYS A 398 -13.53 0.77 -13.74
CA LYS A 398 -13.21 0.71 -15.17
C LYS A 398 -11.99 1.50 -15.57
N GLU A 399 -11.26 0.99 -16.53
CA GLU A 399 -10.07 1.60 -17.13
C GLU A 399 -10.38 2.07 -18.54
N TYR A 400 -9.77 3.19 -18.95
CA TYR A 400 -10.07 3.79 -20.24
C TYR A 400 -8.82 4.20 -21.01
N GLU A 401 -8.94 4.13 -22.33
CA GLU A 401 -8.13 4.92 -23.26
C GLU A 401 -8.85 6.23 -23.55
N ILE A 402 -8.11 7.33 -23.64
CA ILE A 402 -8.64 8.65 -23.95
C ILE A 402 -7.77 9.29 -25.03
N ALA A 403 -8.40 9.75 -26.10
CA ALA A 403 -7.78 10.56 -27.13
C ALA A 403 -8.27 12.00 -26.99
N PHE A 404 -7.32 12.94 -26.99
CA PHE A 404 -7.56 14.38 -27.06
C PHE A 404 -7.22 14.87 -28.46
N ASN A 405 -8.14 15.64 -29.05
CA ASN A 405 -7.99 16.30 -30.34
C ASN A 405 -8.53 17.72 -30.20
N ASP A 406 -7.64 18.69 -30.02
CA ASP A 406 -7.96 20.08 -29.77
C ASP A 406 -8.89 20.27 -28.54
N PHE A 407 -8.71 19.43 -27.49
CA PHE A 407 -9.52 19.50 -26.28
C PHE A 407 -9.21 20.77 -25.49
N ALA A 408 -10.23 21.59 -25.23
CA ALA A 408 -10.08 22.89 -24.62
C ALA A 408 -10.09 22.83 -23.09
N VAL A 409 -9.08 23.46 -22.46
CA VAL A 409 -9.03 23.70 -21.01
C VAL A 409 -8.87 25.20 -20.77
N PRO A 410 -9.67 25.81 -19.91
CA PRO A 410 -9.58 27.26 -19.63
C PRO A 410 -8.18 27.69 -19.20
N ALA A 411 -7.86 28.97 -19.38
CA ALA A 411 -6.55 29.54 -19.03
C ALA A 411 -6.14 29.30 -17.57
N ASP A 412 -7.12 29.37 -16.65
CA ASP A 412 -6.98 29.13 -15.21
C ASP A 412 -6.87 27.63 -14.84
N GLY A 413 -6.96 26.73 -15.83
CA GLY A 413 -6.78 25.30 -15.63
C GLY A 413 -5.34 24.85 -15.41
N LEU A 414 -4.33 25.68 -15.69
CA LEU A 414 -2.93 25.35 -15.40
C LEU A 414 -2.70 25.35 -13.89
N LEU A 415 -2.36 24.18 -13.32
CA LEU A 415 -2.17 24.02 -11.87
C LEU A 415 -1.05 24.94 -11.35
N GLY A 416 -1.41 25.83 -10.42
CA GLY A 416 -0.48 26.81 -9.84
C GLY A 416 -0.09 27.96 -10.76
N GLY A 417 -0.64 28.02 -11.99
CA GLY A 417 -0.45 29.15 -12.92
C GLY A 417 0.93 29.27 -13.57
N VAL A 418 1.91 28.40 -13.23
CA VAL A 418 3.28 28.44 -13.76
C VAL A 418 3.57 27.18 -14.58
N PRO A 419 3.86 27.30 -15.90
CA PRO A 419 4.22 26.14 -16.72
C PRO A 419 5.52 25.47 -16.26
N GLY A 420 5.69 24.18 -16.59
CA GLY A 420 6.91 23.44 -16.34
C GLY A 420 7.09 22.92 -14.91
N GLN A 421 6.09 23.07 -14.04
CA GLN A 421 6.15 22.59 -12.66
C GLN A 421 5.47 21.22 -12.44
N GLY A 422 4.83 20.67 -13.47
CA GLY A 422 3.94 19.49 -13.32
C GLY A 422 4.64 18.27 -12.79
N PHE A 423 5.87 17.97 -13.20
CA PHE A 423 6.61 16.81 -12.68
C PHE A 423 6.98 16.96 -11.20
N LYS A 424 7.42 18.15 -10.77
CA LYS A 424 7.74 18.44 -9.38
C LYS A 424 6.50 18.33 -8.49
N GLN A 425 5.37 18.90 -8.92
CA GLN A 425 4.08 18.83 -8.23
C GLN A 425 3.64 17.37 -8.06
N LEU A 426 3.77 16.57 -9.12
CA LEU A 426 3.42 15.15 -9.12
C LEU A 426 4.29 14.33 -8.15
N MET A 427 5.60 14.57 -8.12
CA MET A 427 6.52 13.86 -7.21
C MET A 427 6.17 14.08 -5.74
N GLN A 428 5.73 15.26 -5.36
CA GLN A 428 5.30 15.58 -3.99
C GLN A 428 4.04 14.79 -3.58
N THR A 429 3.13 14.55 -4.51
CA THR A 429 1.87 13.81 -4.29
C THR A 429 2.06 12.30 -4.33
N PHE A 430 3.05 11.80 -5.05
CA PHE A 430 3.28 10.35 -5.19
C PHE A 430 3.64 9.64 -3.88
N GLU A 431 4.16 10.36 -2.88
CA GLU A 431 4.39 9.79 -1.56
C GLU A 431 3.06 9.33 -0.93
N GLY A 432 2.07 10.23 -0.85
CA GLY A 432 0.73 9.93 -0.35
C GLY A 432 0.03 8.84 -1.15
N ALA A 433 0.10 8.88 -2.49
CA ALA A 433 -0.49 7.88 -3.37
C ALA A 433 0.08 6.46 -3.15
N ARG A 434 1.40 6.34 -2.92
CA ARG A 434 2.04 5.04 -2.61
C ARG A 434 1.62 4.49 -1.26
N VAL A 435 1.57 5.34 -0.23
CA VAL A 435 1.09 4.95 1.11
C VAL A 435 -0.36 4.45 1.03
N GLN A 436 -1.22 5.16 0.30
CA GLN A 436 -2.60 4.74 0.12
C GLN A 436 -2.72 3.44 -0.70
N THR A 437 -1.84 3.23 -1.69
CA THR A 437 -1.77 1.96 -2.42
C THR A 437 -1.38 0.81 -1.50
N ALA A 438 -0.44 1.05 -0.58
CA ALA A 438 -0.09 0.07 0.45
C ALA A 438 -1.29 -0.27 1.34
N ALA A 439 -2.06 0.72 1.79
CA ALA A 439 -3.29 0.50 2.58
C ALA A 439 -4.34 -0.32 1.81
N ARG A 440 -4.53 -0.06 0.50
CA ARG A 440 -5.39 -0.90 -0.36
C ARG A 440 -4.91 -2.34 -0.40
N ALA A 441 -3.60 -2.54 -0.52
CA ALA A 441 -3.00 -3.87 -0.53
C ALA A 441 -3.21 -4.61 0.80
N ILE A 442 -3.10 -3.93 1.93
CA ILE A 442 -3.40 -4.51 3.24
C ILE A 442 -4.88 -4.94 3.32
N GLY A 443 -5.82 -4.12 2.86
CA GLY A 443 -7.24 -4.50 2.80
C GLY A 443 -7.47 -5.77 1.97
N VAL A 444 -6.83 -5.87 0.80
CA VAL A 444 -6.90 -7.08 -0.06
C VAL A 444 -6.26 -8.29 0.63
N ALA A 445 -5.13 -8.11 1.34
CA ALA A 445 -4.48 -9.18 2.10
C ALA A 445 -5.37 -9.72 3.22
N TRP A 446 -6.04 -8.83 3.97
CA TRP A 446 -7.06 -9.19 4.97
C TRP A 446 -8.21 -9.97 4.35
N LYS A 447 -8.76 -9.52 3.22
CA LYS A 447 -9.85 -10.23 2.55
C LYS A 447 -9.44 -11.63 2.13
N ALA A 448 -8.25 -11.80 1.58
CA ALA A 448 -7.72 -13.10 1.22
C ALA A 448 -7.58 -14.02 2.44
N TYR A 449 -7.10 -13.48 3.56
CA TYR A 449 -6.98 -14.20 4.83
C TYR A 449 -8.35 -14.61 5.39
N ASP A 450 -9.32 -13.69 5.45
CA ASP A 450 -10.68 -13.97 5.94
C ASP A 450 -11.33 -15.12 5.18
N LEU A 451 -11.21 -15.11 3.85
CA LEU A 451 -11.77 -16.16 3.00
C LEU A 451 -11.07 -17.50 3.23
N ALA A 452 -9.73 -17.49 3.36
CA ALA A 452 -8.95 -18.70 3.63
C ALA A 452 -9.28 -19.30 4.99
N LEU A 453 -9.33 -18.45 6.04
CA LEU A 453 -9.63 -18.90 7.40
C LEU A 453 -11.03 -19.52 7.49
N LYS A 454 -12.03 -18.84 6.92
CA LYS A 454 -13.40 -19.34 6.89
C LYS A 454 -13.49 -20.67 6.15
N TYR A 455 -12.98 -20.73 4.92
CA TYR A 455 -13.02 -21.95 4.10
C TYR A 455 -12.27 -23.11 4.75
N ALA A 456 -11.09 -22.87 5.32
CA ALA A 456 -10.32 -23.90 5.99
C ALA A 456 -11.01 -24.48 7.24
N GLY A 457 -11.79 -23.65 7.94
CA GLY A 457 -12.60 -24.07 9.09
C GLY A 457 -13.82 -24.93 8.66
N ASP A 458 -14.46 -24.56 7.55
CA ASP A 458 -15.70 -25.19 7.08
C ASP A 458 -15.44 -26.48 6.26
N ARG A 459 -14.39 -26.50 5.44
CA ARG A 459 -14.09 -27.61 4.52
C ARG A 459 -13.53 -28.82 5.28
N ARG A 460 -14.13 -29.98 5.08
CA ARG A 460 -13.67 -31.23 5.69
C ARG A 460 -13.09 -32.18 4.65
N GLN A 461 -11.92 -32.76 4.96
CA GLN A 461 -11.29 -33.84 4.20
C GLN A 461 -10.63 -34.81 5.17
N PHE A 462 -10.55 -36.08 4.82
CA PHE A 462 -9.97 -37.13 5.69
C PHE A 462 -10.57 -37.13 7.10
N GLY A 463 -11.89 -36.85 7.22
CA GLY A 463 -12.62 -36.86 8.48
C GLY A 463 -12.51 -35.63 9.38
N ARG A 464 -11.71 -34.61 9.02
CA ARG A 464 -11.49 -33.38 9.82
C ARG A 464 -11.49 -32.11 8.98
N ALA A 465 -11.59 -30.96 9.63
CA ALA A 465 -11.48 -29.66 8.95
C ALA A 465 -10.07 -29.48 8.36
N ILE A 466 -9.96 -28.86 7.18
CA ILE A 466 -8.64 -28.75 6.53
C ILE A 466 -7.70 -27.81 7.28
N ILE A 467 -8.21 -26.90 8.11
CA ILE A 467 -7.40 -26.06 9.00
C ILE A 467 -6.55 -26.89 10.00
N GLU A 468 -6.92 -28.11 10.27
CA GLU A 468 -6.20 -29.03 11.19
C GLU A 468 -4.98 -29.69 10.51
N PHE A 469 -4.81 -29.49 9.21
CA PHE A 469 -3.60 -29.97 8.52
C PHE A 469 -2.48 -28.93 8.64
N PRO A 470 -1.26 -29.34 9.09
CA PRO A 470 -0.15 -28.41 9.31
C PRO A 470 0.16 -27.53 8.10
N ARG A 471 0.10 -28.08 6.88
CA ARG A 471 0.39 -27.31 5.65
C ARG A 471 -0.67 -26.25 5.30
N VAL A 472 -1.87 -26.35 5.88
CA VAL A 472 -2.91 -25.31 5.77
C VAL A 472 -2.75 -24.29 6.88
N SER A 473 -2.59 -24.72 8.14
CA SER A 473 -2.38 -23.81 9.27
C SER A 473 -1.08 -23.00 9.13
N ASP A 474 0.00 -23.58 8.60
CA ASP A 474 1.24 -22.86 8.27
C ASP A 474 0.99 -21.66 7.36
N LYS A 475 0.19 -21.84 6.29
CA LYS A 475 -0.16 -20.75 5.38
C LYS A 475 -0.94 -19.65 6.09
N LEU A 476 -1.96 -20.02 6.86
CA LEU A 476 -2.80 -19.08 7.60
C LEU A 476 -2.00 -18.25 8.62
N ALA A 477 -1.07 -18.89 9.34
CA ALA A 477 -0.22 -18.17 10.28
C ALA A 477 0.69 -17.13 9.60
N LEU A 478 1.32 -17.51 8.48
CA LEU A 478 2.18 -16.60 7.71
C LEU A 478 1.37 -15.49 7.04
N MET A 479 0.20 -15.81 6.45
CA MET A 479 -0.69 -14.80 5.89
C MET A 479 -1.06 -13.73 6.92
N LEU A 480 -1.40 -14.13 8.14
CA LEU A 480 -1.75 -13.22 9.22
C LEU A 480 -0.53 -12.38 9.65
N ALA A 481 0.60 -13.03 9.92
CA ALA A 481 1.80 -12.37 10.40
C ALA A 481 2.33 -11.35 9.37
N GLU A 482 2.46 -11.72 8.09
CA GLU A 482 2.94 -10.81 7.06
C GLU A 482 1.97 -9.65 6.79
N THR A 483 0.65 -9.88 6.90
CA THR A 483 -0.34 -8.79 6.76
C THR A 483 -0.14 -7.72 7.84
N VAL A 484 0.05 -8.13 9.10
CA VAL A 484 0.26 -7.18 10.19
C VAL A 484 1.63 -6.49 10.07
N MET A 485 2.70 -7.21 9.74
CA MET A 485 4.01 -6.61 9.53
C MET A 485 3.99 -5.55 8.41
N ALA A 486 3.31 -5.83 7.30
CA ALA A 486 3.15 -4.88 6.20
C ALA A 486 2.24 -3.70 6.58
N ARG A 487 1.19 -3.93 7.39
CA ARG A 487 0.33 -2.88 7.93
C ARG A 487 1.14 -1.91 8.79
N GLU A 488 1.94 -2.41 9.72
CA GLU A 488 2.73 -1.56 10.60
C GLU A 488 3.77 -0.73 9.84
N LEU A 489 4.39 -1.30 8.81
CA LEU A 489 5.26 -0.53 7.91
C LEU A 489 4.48 0.56 7.15
N THR A 490 3.25 0.26 6.72
CA THR A 490 2.39 1.24 6.03
C THR A 490 1.99 2.37 6.96
N TYR A 491 1.61 2.07 8.19
CA TYR A 491 1.24 3.07 9.21
C TYR A 491 2.44 3.90 9.65
N PHE A 492 3.63 3.30 9.74
CA PHE A 492 4.86 4.04 9.95
C PHE A 492 5.08 5.07 8.83
N ALA A 493 4.98 4.66 7.55
CA ALA A 493 5.16 5.57 6.43
C ALA A 493 4.09 6.69 6.40
N ALA A 494 2.83 6.38 6.75
CA ALA A 494 1.77 7.36 6.88
C ALA A 494 2.07 8.39 7.98
N SER A 495 2.50 7.91 9.15
CA SER A 495 2.85 8.76 10.30
C SER A 495 4.05 9.67 10.02
N GLU A 496 5.06 9.21 9.26
CA GLU A 496 6.18 10.06 8.84
C GLU A 496 5.70 11.19 7.91
N LYS A 497 4.76 10.89 7.01
CA LYS A 497 4.15 11.91 6.15
C LYS A 497 3.34 12.93 6.97
N ASP A 498 2.60 12.49 7.98
CA ASP A 498 1.80 13.36 8.86
C ASP A 498 2.68 14.30 9.70
N LYS A 499 3.90 13.88 10.03
CA LYS A 499 4.91 14.74 10.67
C LYS A 499 5.53 15.77 9.71
N GLY A 500 5.18 15.75 8.43
CA GLY A 500 5.75 16.62 7.40
C GLY A 500 7.12 16.19 6.90
N HIS A 501 7.56 14.98 7.21
CA HIS A 501 8.84 14.45 6.74
C HIS A 501 8.72 14.06 5.25
N ARG A 502 9.84 14.18 4.52
CA ARG A 502 9.98 13.55 3.20
C ARG A 502 10.02 12.04 3.38
N CYS A 503 9.07 11.34 2.78
CA CYS A 503 8.88 9.90 3.00
C CYS A 503 8.83 9.06 1.72
N ASP A 504 9.48 9.50 0.66
CA ASP A 504 9.53 8.78 -0.63
C ASP A 504 10.10 7.36 -0.50
N ILE A 505 11.09 7.15 0.37
CA ILE A 505 11.68 5.84 0.66
C ILE A 505 10.69 4.99 1.46
N GLU A 506 10.16 5.51 2.54
CA GLU A 506 9.23 4.84 3.45
C GLU A 506 7.93 4.46 2.71
N ALA A 507 7.38 5.37 1.91
CA ALA A 507 6.23 5.11 1.06
C ALA A 507 6.51 4.04 -0.01
N GLY A 508 7.72 4.06 -0.59
CA GLY A 508 8.19 3.02 -1.51
C GLY A 508 8.29 1.64 -0.86
N MET A 509 8.88 1.57 0.34
CA MET A 509 8.99 0.33 1.13
C MET A 509 7.60 -0.22 1.51
N ALA A 510 6.71 0.63 2.00
CA ALA A 510 5.35 0.25 2.37
C ALA A 510 4.59 -0.35 1.18
N LYS A 511 4.60 0.32 0.02
CA LYS A 511 3.95 -0.17 -1.20
C LYS A 511 4.55 -1.47 -1.70
N LEU A 512 5.86 -1.58 -1.67
CA LEU A 512 6.59 -2.75 -2.14
C LEU A 512 6.22 -4.00 -1.32
N LEU A 513 6.26 -3.91 0.01
CA LEU A 513 5.92 -5.03 0.90
C LEU A 513 4.44 -5.37 0.86
N ALA A 514 3.56 -4.37 1.01
CA ALA A 514 2.12 -4.61 1.07
C ALA A 514 1.58 -5.26 -0.22
N ALA A 515 2.07 -4.82 -1.39
CA ALA A 515 1.68 -5.41 -2.68
C ALA A 515 2.13 -6.87 -2.80
N ARG A 516 3.36 -7.22 -2.35
CA ARG A 516 3.84 -8.61 -2.29
C ARG A 516 2.97 -9.45 -1.37
N VAL A 517 2.67 -8.95 -0.17
CA VAL A 517 1.87 -9.66 0.83
C VAL A 517 0.44 -9.90 0.32
N ALA A 518 -0.20 -8.89 -0.28
CA ALA A 518 -1.53 -9.05 -0.87
C ALA A 518 -1.56 -10.16 -1.94
N TRP A 519 -0.56 -10.19 -2.81
CA TRP A 519 -0.45 -11.22 -3.83
C TRP A 519 -0.21 -12.61 -3.23
N SER A 520 0.74 -12.76 -2.31
CA SER A 520 1.04 -14.05 -1.68
C SER A 520 -0.14 -14.59 -0.87
N ASN A 521 -0.88 -13.71 -0.18
CA ASN A 521 -2.08 -14.09 0.55
C ASN A 521 -3.20 -14.54 -0.38
N ALA A 522 -3.42 -13.83 -1.49
CA ALA A 522 -4.45 -14.20 -2.46
C ALA A 522 -4.14 -15.57 -3.12
N ASP A 523 -2.88 -15.81 -3.50
CA ASP A 523 -2.43 -17.10 -4.03
C ASP A 523 -2.57 -18.23 -2.99
N ALA A 524 -2.10 -18.02 -1.75
CA ALA A 524 -2.23 -18.98 -0.67
C ALA A 524 -3.70 -19.29 -0.33
N SER A 525 -4.55 -18.27 -0.33
CA SER A 525 -6.00 -18.43 -0.11
C SER A 525 -6.65 -19.25 -1.22
N LEU A 526 -6.35 -18.97 -2.48
CA LEU A 526 -6.84 -19.74 -3.61
C LEU A 526 -6.37 -21.19 -3.53
N GLN A 527 -5.11 -21.41 -3.17
CA GLN A 527 -4.55 -22.77 -2.97
C GLN A 527 -5.26 -23.53 -1.84
N ILE A 528 -5.63 -22.85 -0.74
CA ILE A 528 -6.42 -23.43 0.36
C ILE A 528 -7.81 -23.85 -0.11
N HIS A 529 -8.44 -23.09 -1.01
CA HIS A 529 -9.74 -23.42 -1.61
C HIS A 529 -9.64 -24.62 -2.56
N GLY A 530 -8.46 -24.96 -3.07
CA GLY A 530 -8.26 -26.03 -4.04
C GLY A 530 -9.06 -25.78 -5.34
N GLY A 531 -9.72 -26.79 -5.89
CA GLY A 531 -10.51 -26.66 -7.11
C GLY A 531 -11.61 -25.60 -7.02
N ASN A 532 -12.20 -25.40 -5.84
CA ASN A 532 -13.20 -24.36 -5.62
C ASN A 532 -12.61 -22.95 -5.78
N GLY A 533 -11.34 -22.73 -5.44
CA GLY A 533 -10.68 -21.44 -5.65
C GLY A 533 -10.54 -21.05 -7.12
N TYR A 534 -10.57 -22.03 -8.02
CA TYR A 534 -10.48 -21.81 -9.47
C TYR A 534 -11.86 -21.58 -10.14
N ALA A 535 -12.95 -21.73 -9.38
CA ALA A 535 -14.30 -21.50 -9.87
C ALA A 535 -14.74 -20.05 -9.63
N LEU A 536 -15.37 -19.43 -10.65
CA LEU A 536 -15.81 -18.03 -10.59
C LEU A 536 -16.85 -17.76 -9.49
N GLU A 537 -17.58 -18.76 -9.05
CA GLU A 537 -18.58 -18.63 -7.97
C GLU A 537 -17.96 -18.36 -6.59
N PHE A 538 -16.67 -18.67 -6.41
CA PHE A 538 -15.94 -18.42 -5.16
C PHE A 538 -15.25 -17.06 -5.19
N GLU A 539 -15.48 -16.28 -4.16
CA GLU A 539 -15.03 -14.89 -4.07
C GLU A 539 -13.51 -14.72 -4.17
N ILE A 540 -12.73 -15.74 -3.79
CA ILE A 540 -11.27 -15.71 -3.87
C ILE A 540 -10.76 -15.53 -5.31
N SER A 541 -11.52 -15.98 -6.32
CA SER A 541 -11.20 -15.77 -7.74
C SER A 541 -11.08 -14.28 -8.09
N ARG A 542 -12.00 -13.46 -7.57
CA ARG A 542 -11.93 -11.99 -7.67
C ARG A 542 -10.73 -11.43 -6.93
N VAL A 543 -10.52 -11.84 -5.68
CA VAL A 543 -9.47 -11.31 -4.83
C VAL A 543 -8.08 -11.57 -5.42
N LEU A 544 -7.86 -12.73 -6.05
CA LEU A 544 -6.63 -13.03 -6.77
C LEU A 544 -6.38 -12.05 -7.93
N CYS A 545 -7.43 -11.80 -8.75
CA CYS A 545 -7.33 -10.86 -9.86
C CYS A 545 -7.06 -9.42 -9.35
N ASP A 546 -7.75 -9.02 -8.27
CA ASP A 546 -7.60 -7.71 -7.65
C ASP A 546 -6.20 -7.52 -7.03
N ALA A 547 -5.64 -8.56 -6.42
CA ALA A 547 -4.31 -8.51 -5.81
C ALA A 547 -3.19 -8.31 -6.84
N ARG A 548 -3.36 -8.85 -8.06
CA ARG A 548 -2.29 -8.82 -9.08
C ARG A 548 -1.91 -7.41 -9.52
N ILE A 549 -2.88 -6.50 -9.62
CA ILE A 549 -2.65 -5.13 -10.08
C ILE A 549 -1.75 -4.32 -9.13
N LEU A 550 -1.77 -4.63 -7.83
CA LEU A 550 -1.04 -3.90 -6.80
C LEU A 550 0.49 -3.88 -7.01
N ASN A 551 1.05 -4.88 -7.67
CA ASN A 551 2.46 -4.91 -8.05
C ASN A 551 2.77 -4.15 -9.36
N ILE A 552 1.73 -3.74 -10.13
CA ILE A 552 1.87 -3.19 -11.48
C ILE A 552 1.66 -1.68 -11.48
N PHE A 553 0.52 -1.20 -10.97
CA PHE A 553 0.13 0.21 -11.07
C PHE A 553 0.75 1.08 -9.97
N GLU A 554 0.63 2.41 -10.14
CA GLU A 554 1.11 3.43 -9.19
C GLU A 554 2.59 3.24 -8.80
N GLY A 555 3.39 2.92 -9.80
CA GLY A 555 4.80 2.53 -9.71
C GLY A 555 4.96 1.03 -9.52
N ALA A 556 5.41 0.34 -10.58
CA ALA A 556 5.69 -1.09 -10.53
C ALA A 556 6.66 -1.44 -9.40
N ALA A 557 6.67 -2.70 -8.96
CA ALA A 557 7.53 -3.16 -7.87
C ALA A 557 9.01 -2.82 -8.12
N GLU A 558 9.47 -2.95 -9.36
CA GLU A 558 10.83 -2.63 -9.79
C GLU A 558 11.12 -1.12 -9.66
N ILE A 559 10.14 -0.27 -9.97
CA ILE A 559 10.27 1.20 -9.81
C ILE A 559 10.32 1.58 -8.34
N GLN A 560 9.51 0.95 -7.48
CA GLN A 560 9.58 1.20 -6.04
C GLN A 560 10.94 0.77 -5.47
N ALA A 561 11.43 -0.41 -5.85
CA ALA A 561 12.76 -0.88 -5.45
C ALA A 561 13.87 0.08 -5.92
N GLN A 562 13.75 0.62 -7.14
CA GLN A 562 14.69 1.62 -7.65
C GLN A 562 14.64 2.94 -6.86
N VAL A 563 13.45 3.43 -6.51
CA VAL A 563 13.28 4.64 -5.69
C VAL A 563 13.91 4.46 -4.32
N VAL A 564 13.58 3.36 -3.64
CA VAL A 564 14.12 3.03 -2.32
C VAL A 564 15.65 2.89 -2.36
N GLY A 565 16.17 2.07 -3.28
CA GLY A 565 17.61 1.81 -3.36
C GLY A 565 18.43 3.06 -3.70
N ARG A 566 17.97 3.88 -4.65
CA ARG A 566 18.62 5.17 -4.99
C ARG A 566 18.53 6.18 -3.85
N GLY A 567 17.37 6.25 -3.19
CA GLY A 567 17.15 7.14 -2.06
C GLY A 567 18.12 6.84 -0.89
N LEU A 568 18.28 5.56 -0.55
CA LEU A 568 19.24 5.12 0.50
C LEU A 568 20.69 5.46 0.16
N LEU A 569 21.08 5.31 -1.10
CA LEU A 569 22.44 5.63 -1.54
C LEU A 569 22.69 7.14 -1.64
N GLY A 570 21.66 7.96 -1.86
CA GLY A 570 21.73 9.43 -1.89
C GLY A 570 21.68 10.10 -0.52
N ARG A 571 21.18 9.43 0.53
CA ARG A 571 21.24 9.95 1.91
C ARG A 571 22.71 9.90 2.37
N GLN A 572 23.24 11.02 2.85
CA GLN A 572 24.51 11.01 3.59
C GLN A 572 24.25 10.33 4.94
N ILE A 573 25.02 9.29 5.25
CA ILE A 573 25.00 8.59 6.53
C ILE A 573 25.78 9.39 7.56
#